data_d28b0ec05b9373f1bc8b2df9e3b45409
#
_entry.id   d28b0ec05b9373f1bc8b2df9e3b45409
#
_cell.length_a   1.000
_cell.length_b   1.000
_cell.length_c   1.000
_cell.angle_alpha   90.00
_cell.angle_beta   90.00
_cell.angle_gamma   90.00
#
_symmetry.space_group_name_H-M   'P 1'
#
loop_
_entity.id
_entity.type
_entity.pdbx_description
1 polymer ?
#
loop_
_entity_poly.entity_id
_entity_poly.type
_entity_poly.pdbx_seq_one_letter_code
_entity_poly.pdbx_strand_id
1 'polypeptide(L)'
;MSELTVIRVPRADPALPPLVLDMAEIYMALGRKDEVAIVNSHKAPELLSLFNIAYLNSSRVLNALQYELGIVEQLIREIKAVILLDRMKDTLEKAGLSNSRNPLGSEDIRQAVYEKDPEYKRATLLAGNLSCYIQQVSDLRKFFQNSFDSVKKIMGSEALGSYGRQNPNLVVPLSGVNTTNNHQALQEPAEDDFFGTAR
;
A
#
# COMPACT_ATOMS: atom_id res chain seq x y z
N MET A 1 13.05 -26.22 3.64
CA MET A 1 12.25 -24.98 3.53
C MET A 1 10.95 -25.34 2.86
N SER A 2 9.81 -25.12 3.50
CA SER A 2 8.51 -25.51 2.93
C SER A 2 8.19 -24.61 1.74
N GLU A 3 7.68 -25.19 0.65
CA GLU A 3 7.24 -24.47 -0.57
C GLU A 3 6.19 -23.37 -0.31
N LEU A 4 5.61 -23.34 0.88
CA LEU A 4 4.58 -22.40 1.32
C LEU A 4 5.08 -20.96 1.59
N THR A 5 6.40 -20.74 1.66
CA THR A 5 6.96 -19.43 1.99
C THR A 5 7.32 -18.59 0.77
N VAL A 6 7.11 -19.11 -0.43
CA VAL A 6 7.49 -18.45 -1.67
C VAL A 6 6.26 -18.18 -2.53
N ILE A 7 6.04 -16.92 -2.89
CA ILE A 7 5.02 -16.52 -3.86
C ILE A 7 5.68 -16.31 -5.22
N ARG A 8 5.12 -16.93 -6.27
CA ARG A 8 5.57 -16.76 -7.65
C ARG A 8 4.54 -15.90 -8.40
N VAL A 9 4.98 -14.75 -8.86
CA VAL A 9 4.13 -13.79 -9.57
C VAL A 9 4.53 -13.77 -11.05
N PRO A 10 3.60 -14.00 -11.99
CA PRO A 10 3.89 -13.86 -13.42
C PRO A 10 4.38 -12.44 -13.73
N ARG A 11 5.24 -12.32 -14.74
CA ARG A 11 5.73 -11.02 -15.22
C ARG A 11 4.97 -10.53 -16.45
N ALA A 12 5.12 -9.23 -16.73
CA ALA A 12 4.62 -8.62 -17.97
C ALA A 12 5.14 -9.35 -19.21
N ASP A 13 6.45 -9.59 -19.26
CA ASP A 13 7.08 -10.41 -20.31
C ASP A 13 7.01 -11.90 -19.93
N PRO A 14 6.25 -12.72 -20.69
CA PRO A 14 6.13 -14.16 -20.44
C PRO A 14 7.42 -14.95 -20.70
N ALA A 15 8.41 -14.37 -21.39
CA ALA A 15 9.71 -15.00 -21.63
C ALA A 15 10.59 -14.95 -20.36
N LEU A 16 10.31 -14.05 -19.43
CA LEU A 16 11.03 -13.94 -18.17
C LEU A 16 10.50 -14.94 -17.13
N PRO A 17 11.37 -15.49 -16.28
CA PRO A 17 10.93 -16.32 -15.18
C PRO A 17 10.03 -15.53 -14.22
N PRO A 18 9.07 -16.18 -13.52
CA PRO A 18 8.21 -15.52 -12.55
C PRO A 18 9.02 -14.77 -11.49
N LEU A 19 8.51 -13.64 -11.04
CA LEU A 19 9.06 -12.93 -9.88
C LEU A 19 8.88 -13.82 -8.63
N VAL A 20 9.98 -14.13 -7.97
CA VAL A 20 10.01 -14.97 -6.76
C VAL A 20 10.09 -14.07 -5.55
N LEU A 21 9.08 -14.12 -4.69
CA LEU A 21 8.98 -13.31 -3.47
C LEU A 21 9.09 -14.24 -2.27
N ASP A 22 10.12 -14.03 -1.45
CA ASP A 22 10.29 -14.76 -0.19
C ASP A 22 9.46 -14.09 0.92
N MET A 23 8.51 -14.84 1.46
CA MET A 23 7.57 -14.42 2.49
C MET A 23 7.87 -15.08 3.84
N ALA A 24 8.96 -15.82 3.98
CA ALA A 24 9.25 -16.65 5.17
C ALA A 24 9.22 -15.82 6.46
N GLU A 25 9.94 -14.71 6.50
CA GLU A 25 10.04 -13.85 7.68
C GLU A 25 8.70 -13.13 7.99
N ILE A 26 7.92 -12.80 6.95
CA ILE A 26 6.59 -12.22 7.08
C ILE A 26 5.64 -13.22 7.75
N TYR A 27 5.61 -14.47 7.27
CA TYR A 27 4.76 -15.51 7.86
C TYR A 27 5.23 -15.92 9.26
N MET A 28 6.54 -15.94 9.51
CA MET A 28 7.09 -16.19 10.85
C MET A 28 6.61 -15.14 11.85
N ALA A 29 6.67 -13.87 11.48
CA ALA A 29 6.20 -12.77 12.32
C ALA A 29 4.68 -12.79 12.51
N LEU A 30 3.93 -13.13 11.45
CA LEU A 30 2.47 -13.26 11.52
C LEU A 30 2.04 -14.41 12.45
N GLY A 31 2.78 -15.51 12.49
CA GLY A 31 2.55 -16.63 13.42
C GLY A 31 2.71 -16.26 14.90
N ARG A 32 3.43 -15.19 15.20
CA ARG A 32 3.65 -14.70 16.57
C ARG A 32 2.81 -13.47 16.94
N LYS A 33 1.79 -13.13 16.16
CA LYS A 33 0.94 -11.94 16.36
C LYS A 33 0.27 -11.90 17.74
N ASP A 34 -0.15 -13.06 18.25
CA ASP A 34 -0.89 -13.15 19.51
C ASP A 34 0.01 -12.93 20.75
N GLU A 35 1.34 -13.04 20.57
CA GLU A 35 2.30 -12.78 21.64
C GLU A 35 2.38 -11.30 22.03
N VAL A 36 1.90 -10.37 21.18
CA VAL A 36 1.84 -8.93 21.50
C VAL A 36 0.98 -8.66 22.74
N ALA A 37 -0.12 -9.42 22.89
CA ALA A 37 -1.04 -9.24 24.03
C ALA A 37 -0.46 -9.69 25.37
N ILE A 38 0.54 -10.58 25.36
CA ILE A 38 1.16 -11.20 26.54
C ILE A 38 2.65 -10.89 26.65
N VAL A 39 3.10 -9.84 25.95
CA VAL A 39 4.50 -9.46 25.94
C VAL A 39 4.97 -8.97 27.30
N ASN A 40 6.17 -9.32 27.66
CA ASN A 40 6.88 -8.84 28.87
C ASN A 40 8.26 -8.30 28.49
N SER A 41 8.96 -7.68 29.43
CA SER A 41 10.26 -7.05 29.20
C SER A 41 11.33 -8.00 28.64
N HIS A 42 11.24 -9.31 28.91
CA HIS A 42 12.19 -10.29 28.38
C HIS A 42 11.92 -10.65 26.89
N LYS A 43 10.65 -10.77 26.51
CA LYS A 43 10.27 -11.15 25.13
C LYS A 43 10.19 -9.96 24.19
N ALA A 44 10.01 -8.76 24.72
CA ALA A 44 9.79 -7.56 23.90
C ALA A 44 10.93 -7.25 22.91
N PRO A 45 12.23 -7.33 23.26
CA PRO A 45 13.30 -7.07 22.29
C PRO A 45 13.29 -8.03 21.11
N GLU A 46 12.98 -9.31 21.34
CA GLU A 46 12.85 -10.31 20.29
C GLU A 46 11.68 -10.01 19.35
N LEU A 47 10.50 -9.69 19.90
CA LEU A 47 9.31 -9.34 19.12
C LEU A 47 9.50 -8.03 18.34
N LEU A 48 10.15 -7.03 18.92
CA LEU A 48 10.49 -5.79 18.24
C LEU A 48 11.41 -6.05 17.04
N SER A 49 12.46 -6.87 17.23
CA SER A 49 13.34 -7.26 16.13
C SER A 49 12.58 -7.99 15.03
N LEU A 50 11.75 -8.96 15.39
CA LEU A 50 10.97 -9.77 14.47
C LEU A 50 10.00 -8.92 13.64
N PHE A 51 9.21 -8.05 14.29
CA PHE A 51 8.25 -7.19 13.58
C PHE A 51 8.93 -6.14 12.72
N ASN A 52 10.09 -5.62 13.14
CA ASN A 52 10.88 -4.71 12.32
C ASN A 52 11.43 -5.39 11.05
N ILE A 53 11.96 -6.61 11.18
CA ILE A 53 12.43 -7.40 10.03
C ILE A 53 11.27 -7.69 9.07
N ALA A 54 10.11 -8.12 9.60
CA ALA A 54 8.92 -8.38 8.78
C ALA A 54 8.40 -7.11 8.08
N TYR A 55 8.43 -5.95 8.75
CA TYR A 55 8.10 -4.66 8.15
C TYR A 55 9.04 -4.31 6.98
N LEU A 56 10.35 -4.46 7.18
CA LEU A 56 11.34 -4.17 6.14
C LEU A 56 11.19 -5.11 4.94
N ASN A 57 10.96 -6.40 5.17
CA ASN A 57 10.75 -7.38 4.11
C ASN A 57 9.42 -7.16 3.38
N SER A 58 8.34 -6.83 4.10
CA SER A 58 7.09 -6.41 3.47
C SER A 58 7.28 -5.19 2.56
N SER A 59 8.10 -4.23 2.98
CA SER A 59 8.42 -3.04 2.16
C SER A 59 9.21 -3.41 0.90
N ARG A 60 10.17 -4.35 0.98
CA ARG A 60 10.92 -4.85 -0.20
C ARG A 60 10.01 -5.56 -1.19
N VAL A 61 9.15 -6.45 -0.68
CA VAL A 61 8.16 -7.17 -1.50
C VAL A 61 7.20 -6.19 -2.16
N LEU A 62 6.71 -5.21 -1.42
CA LEU A 62 5.81 -4.17 -1.93
C LEU A 62 6.44 -3.39 -3.08
N ASN A 63 7.69 -2.94 -2.91
CA ASN A 63 8.42 -2.21 -3.95
C ASN A 63 8.61 -3.04 -5.22
N ALA A 64 8.93 -4.34 -5.08
CA ALA A 64 9.09 -5.24 -6.23
C ALA A 64 7.76 -5.43 -6.99
N LEU A 65 6.63 -5.58 -6.28
CA LEU A 65 5.30 -5.69 -6.88
C LEU A 65 4.86 -4.39 -7.56
N GLN A 66 5.11 -3.23 -6.94
CA GLN A 66 4.80 -1.92 -7.52
C GLN A 66 5.60 -1.65 -8.78
N TYR A 67 6.88 -2.03 -8.80
CA TYR A 67 7.71 -1.92 -9.99
C TYR A 67 7.16 -2.77 -11.15
N GLU A 68 6.80 -4.04 -10.87
CA GLU A 68 6.21 -4.92 -11.89
C GLU A 68 4.86 -4.41 -12.38
N LEU A 69 4.02 -3.87 -11.49
CA LEU A 69 2.75 -3.23 -11.86
C LEU A 69 2.99 -2.06 -12.82
N GLY A 70 3.98 -1.22 -12.56
CA GLY A 70 4.33 -0.11 -13.45
C GLY A 70 4.71 -0.58 -14.87
N ILE A 71 5.44 -1.69 -14.98
CA ILE A 71 5.77 -2.30 -16.29
C ILE A 71 4.50 -2.79 -17.00
N VAL A 72 3.60 -3.47 -16.27
CA VAL A 72 2.33 -3.98 -16.83
C VAL A 72 1.44 -2.83 -17.29
N GLU A 73 1.34 -1.75 -16.52
CA GLU A 73 0.57 -0.56 -16.90
C GLU A 73 1.13 0.12 -18.15
N GLN A 74 2.46 0.14 -18.30
CA GLN A 74 3.10 0.62 -19.52
C GLN A 74 2.75 -0.29 -20.71
N LEU A 75 2.85 -1.60 -20.55
CA LEU A 75 2.46 -2.57 -21.57
C LEU A 75 1.00 -2.38 -22.01
N ILE A 76 0.08 -2.15 -21.07
CA ILE A 76 -1.32 -1.87 -21.38
C ILE A 76 -1.46 -0.61 -22.25
N ARG A 77 -0.70 0.46 -21.95
CA ARG A 77 -0.70 1.69 -22.76
C ARG A 77 -0.16 1.43 -24.18
N GLU A 78 0.89 0.65 -24.32
CA GLU A 78 1.49 0.28 -25.60
C GLU A 78 0.51 -0.55 -26.44
N ILE A 79 -0.12 -1.57 -25.87
CA ILE A 79 -1.14 -2.38 -26.55
C ILE A 79 -2.31 -1.50 -27.01
N LYS A 80 -2.81 -0.62 -26.16
CA LYS A 80 -3.87 0.33 -26.53
C LYS A 80 -3.44 1.21 -27.71
N ALA A 81 -2.22 1.74 -27.69
CA ALA A 81 -1.68 2.57 -28.77
C ALA A 81 -1.62 1.80 -30.09
N VAL A 82 -1.10 0.59 -30.09
CA VAL A 82 -1.01 -0.28 -31.27
C VAL A 82 -2.42 -0.58 -31.83
N ILE A 83 -3.35 -0.99 -30.97
CA ILE A 83 -4.73 -1.25 -31.42
C ILE A 83 -5.37 0.00 -32.01
N LEU A 84 -5.18 1.16 -31.37
CA LEU A 84 -5.76 2.43 -31.80
C LEU A 84 -5.25 2.86 -33.18
N LEU A 85 -3.94 2.76 -33.38
CA LEU A 85 -3.27 3.23 -34.61
C LEU A 85 -3.47 2.26 -35.78
N ASP A 86 -3.34 0.96 -35.52
CA ASP A 86 -3.22 -0.02 -36.59
C ASP A 86 -4.53 -0.72 -36.95
N ARG A 87 -5.45 -0.92 -35.98
CA ARG A 87 -6.60 -1.82 -36.14
C ARG A 87 -7.94 -1.17 -35.86
N MET A 88 -8.00 -0.07 -35.10
CA MET A 88 -9.27 0.47 -34.61
C MET A 88 -10.17 0.91 -35.74
N LYS A 89 -9.63 1.68 -36.68
CA LYS A 89 -10.41 2.23 -37.81
C LYS A 89 -11.06 1.10 -38.62
N ASP A 90 -10.28 0.14 -39.06
CA ASP A 90 -10.76 -0.99 -39.87
C ASP A 90 -11.79 -1.85 -39.13
N THR A 91 -11.59 -2.04 -37.82
CA THR A 91 -12.50 -2.79 -36.96
C THR A 91 -13.85 -2.10 -36.86
N LEU A 92 -13.85 -0.77 -36.69
CA LEU A 92 -15.09 0.02 -36.58
C LEU A 92 -15.81 0.18 -37.91
N GLU A 93 -15.08 0.32 -39.00
CA GLU A 93 -15.66 0.35 -40.37
C GLU A 93 -16.37 -0.98 -40.69
N LYS A 94 -15.73 -2.11 -40.44
CA LYS A 94 -16.31 -3.45 -40.63
C LYS A 94 -17.53 -3.70 -39.75
N ALA A 95 -17.56 -3.12 -38.57
CA ALA A 95 -18.68 -3.22 -37.63
C ALA A 95 -19.82 -2.21 -37.91
N GLY A 96 -19.65 -1.28 -38.88
CA GLY A 96 -20.62 -0.21 -39.15
C GLY A 96 -20.76 0.83 -38.03
N LEU A 97 -19.75 0.92 -37.16
CA LEU A 97 -19.73 1.80 -35.99
C LEU A 97 -18.90 3.08 -36.20
N SER A 98 -18.23 3.19 -37.34
CA SER A 98 -17.47 4.39 -37.76
C SER A 98 -18.39 5.35 -38.49
N ASN A 99 -18.20 6.65 -38.27
CA ASN A 99 -18.85 7.70 -39.04
C ASN A 99 -17.87 8.84 -39.35
N SER A 100 -18.20 9.70 -40.33
CA SER A 100 -17.32 10.78 -40.78
C SER A 100 -16.96 11.81 -39.70
N ARG A 101 -17.82 11.98 -38.68
CA ARG A 101 -17.57 12.93 -37.56
C ARG A 101 -16.76 12.32 -36.43
N ASN A 102 -16.84 10.99 -36.23
CA ASN A 102 -16.11 10.28 -35.21
C ASN A 102 -15.59 8.93 -35.77
N PRO A 103 -14.49 8.96 -36.54
CA PRO A 103 -13.95 7.76 -37.19
C PRO A 103 -13.44 6.70 -36.23
N LEU A 104 -13.09 7.10 -34.99
CA LEU A 104 -12.58 6.20 -33.95
C LEU A 104 -13.65 5.77 -32.93
N GLY A 105 -14.93 6.13 -33.17
CA GLY A 105 -16.00 5.78 -32.25
C GLY A 105 -15.95 6.51 -30.89
N SER A 106 -16.92 6.23 -30.03
CA SER A 106 -16.92 6.71 -28.64
C SER A 106 -15.88 5.97 -27.78
N GLU A 107 -15.58 6.49 -26.58
CA GLU A 107 -14.68 5.83 -25.64
C GLU A 107 -15.14 4.42 -25.28
N ASP A 108 -16.45 4.23 -25.05
CA ASP A 108 -17.02 2.93 -24.72
C ASP A 108 -16.81 1.90 -25.86
N ILE A 109 -16.96 2.34 -27.10
CA ILE A 109 -16.72 1.50 -28.28
C ILE A 109 -15.23 1.12 -28.36
N ARG A 110 -14.34 2.09 -28.15
CA ARG A 110 -12.89 1.82 -28.13
C ARG A 110 -12.54 0.83 -27.02
N GLN A 111 -13.09 1.04 -25.81
CA GLN A 111 -12.88 0.12 -24.70
C GLN A 111 -13.36 -1.30 -25.02
N ALA A 112 -14.53 -1.45 -25.66
CA ALA A 112 -15.03 -2.75 -26.10
C ALA A 112 -14.13 -3.43 -27.14
N VAL A 113 -13.43 -2.67 -27.99
CA VAL A 113 -12.43 -3.21 -28.92
C VAL A 113 -11.18 -3.66 -28.18
N TYR A 114 -10.67 -2.86 -27.23
CA TYR A 114 -9.52 -3.27 -26.43
C TYR A 114 -9.82 -4.56 -25.66
N GLU A 115 -10.99 -4.66 -25.04
CA GLU A 115 -11.41 -5.84 -24.29
C GLU A 115 -11.58 -7.13 -25.14
N LYS A 116 -11.63 -7.03 -26.45
CA LYS A 116 -11.61 -8.22 -27.34
C LYS A 116 -10.19 -8.73 -27.58
N ASP A 117 -9.18 -7.88 -27.43
CA ASP A 117 -7.79 -8.25 -27.67
C ASP A 117 -7.27 -9.19 -26.56
N PRO A 118 -6.67 -10.33 -26.89
CA PRO A 118 -6.21 -11.32 -25.91
C PRO A 118 -5.01 -10.83 -25.09
N GLU A 119 -4.13 -10.01 -25.69
CA GLU A 119 -2.97 -9.48 -24.99
C GLU A 119 -3.38 -8.42 -23.99
N TYR A 120 -4.32 -7.54 -24.38
CA TYR A 120 -4.92 -6.56 -23.49
C TYR A 120 -5.61 -7.23 -22.28
N LYS A 121 -6.42 -8.26 -22.52
CA LYS A 121 -7.07 -9.02 -21.44
C LYS A 121 -6.06 -9.61 -20.48
N ARG A 122 -5.00 -10.24 -21.00
CA ARG A 122 -3.95 -10.84 -20.18
C ARG A 122 -3.23 -9.79 -19.33
N ALA A 123 -2.85 -8.67 -19.92
CA ALA A 123 -2.15 -7.60 -19.22
C ALA A 123 -3.05 -6.95 -18.13
N THR A 124 -4.33 -6.71 -18.43
CA THR A 124 -5.29 -6.16 -17.48
C THR A 124 -5.55 -7.12 -16.31
N LEU A 125 -5.68 -8.42 -16.58
CA LEU A 125 -5.82 -9.43 -15.52
C LEU A 125 -4.58 -9.48 -14.63
N LEU A 126 -3.39 -9.42 -15.22
CA LEU A 126 -2.13 -9.39 -14.47
C LEU A 126 -2.03 -8.14 -13.60
N ALA A 127 -2.38 -6.96 -14.12
CA ALA A 127 -2.43 -5.71 -13.35
C ALA A 127 -3.39 -5.82 -12.16
N GLY A 128 -4.57 -6.40 -12.36
CA GLY A 128 -5.54 -6.64 -11.28
C GLY A 128 -4.99 -7.56 -10.20
N ASN A 129 -4.34 -8.65 -10.56
CA ASN A 129 -3.73 -9.59 -9.62
C ASN A 129 -2.59 -8.93 -8.83
N LEU A 130 -1.71 -8.17 -9.50
CA LEU A 130 -0.64 -7.42 -8.85
C LEU A 130 -1.19 -6.40 -7.85
N SER A 131 -2.24 -5.68 -8.21
CA SER A 131 -2.91 -4.72 -7.33
C SER A 131 -3.47 -5.39 -6.07
N CYS A 132 -4.06 -6.58 -6.18
CA CYS A 132 -4.52 -7.36 -5.04
C CYS A 132 -3.35 -7.77 -4.12
N TYR A 133 -2.23 -8.25 -4.68
CA TYR A 133 -1.05 -8.59 -3.88
C TYR A 133 -0.45 -7.36 -3.19
N ILE A 134 -0.36 -6.23 -3.89
CA ILE A 134 0.10 -4.96 -3.34
C ILE A 134 -0.74 -4.55 -2.13
N GLN A 135 -2.06 -4.65 -2.23
CA GLN A 135 -2.95 -4.32 -1.13
C GLN A 135 -2.72 -5.24 0.07
N GLN A 136 -2.65 -6.56 -0.15
CA GLN A 136 -2.41 -7.53 0.93
C GLN A 136 -1.08 -7.29 1.64
N VAL A 137 0.01 -7.09 0.89
CA VAL A 137 1.34 -6.83 1.49
C VAL A 137 1.37 -5.47 2.19
N SER A 138 0.68 -4.46 1.67
CA SER A 138 0.54 -3.15 2.31
C SER A 138 -0.16 -3.26 3.67
N ASP A 139 -1.20 -4.06 3.76
CA ASP A 139 -1.93 -4.27 5.01
C ASP A 139 -1.09 -5.07 6.02
N LEU A 140 -0.34 -6.08 5.59
CA LEU A 140 0.64 -6.78 6.42
C LEU A 140 1.71 -5.82 6.95
N ARG A 141 2.24 -4.94 6.12
CA ARG A 141 3.24 -3.94 6.52
C ARG A 141 2.69 -3.02 7.62
N LYS A 142 1.46 -2.51 7.46
CA LYS A 142 0.79 -1.69 8.47
C LYS A 142 0.59 -2.46 9.77
N PHE A 143 0.17 -3.73 9.66
CA PHE A 143 0.01 -4.60 10.82
C PHE A 143 1.32 -4.73 11.62
N PHE A 144 2.46 -4.99 10.97
CA PHE A 144 3.75 -5.12 11.64
C PHE A 144 4.21 -3.81 12.29
N GLN A 145 3.98 -2.68 11.64
CA GLN A 145 4.26 -1.37 12.23
C GLN A 145 3.43 -1.15 13.49
N ASN A 146 2.13 -1.41 13.44
CA ASN A 146 1.24 -1.27 14.59
C ASN A 146 1.62 -2.24 15.73
N SER A 147 2.02 -3.46 15.41
CA SER A 147 2.49 -4.45 16.39
C SER A 147 3.77 -4.00 17.06
N PHE A 148 4.73 -3.49 16.29
CA PHE A 148 5.98 -2.92 16.80
C PHE A 148 5.70 -1.75 17.77
N ASP A 149 4.84 -0.82 17.37
CA ASP A 149 4.48 0.33 18.19
C ASP A 149 3.73 -0.08 19.47
N SER A 150 2.89 -1.11 19.40
CA SER A 150 2.19 -1.68 20.55
C SER A 150 3.16 -2.28 21.55
N VAL A 151 4.13 -3.08 21.11
CA VAL A 151 5.17 -3.64 21.98
C VAL A 151 5.98 -2.54 22.65
N LYS A 152 6.37 -1.49 21.90
CA LYS A 152 7.07 -0.32 22.46
C LYS A 152 6.27 0.39 23.55
N LYS A 153 4.97 0.57 23.36
CA LYS A 153 4.07 1.21 24.36
C LYS A 153 4.00 0.38 25.63
N ILE A 154 3.85 -0.96 25.52
CA ILE A 154 3.80 -1.85 26.67
C ILE A 154 5.12 -1.78 27.46
N MET A 155 6.26 -1.86 26.78
CA MET A 155 7.58 -1.70 27.43
C MET A 155 7.71 -0.35 28.16
N GLY A 156 7.26 0.74 27.53
CA GLY A 156 7.29 2.07 28.14
C GLY A 156 6.42 2.16 29.40
N SER A 157 5.25 1.54 29.38
CA SER A 157 4.36 1.51 30.55
C SER A 157 4.89 0.64 31.69
N GLU A 158 5.52 -0.49 31.39
CA GLU A 158 6.18 -1.35 32.40
C GLU A 158 7.38 -0.64 33.04
N ALA A 159 8.20 0.05 32.26
CA ALA A 159 9.30 0.84 32.77
C ALA A 159 8.82 1.93 33.74
N LEU A 160 7.79 2.69 33.37
CA LEU A 160 7.19 3.71 34.23
C LEU A 160 6.58 3.11 35.51
N GLY A 161 5.91 1.94 35.41
CA GLY A 161 5.35 1.22 36.56
C GLY A 161 6.43 0.70 37.51
N SER A 162 7.61 0.28 37.00
CA SER A 162 8.74 -0.16 37.83
C SER A 162 9.41 1.01 38.55
N TYR A 163 9.54 2.18 37.94
CA TYR A 163 10.05 3.38 38.59
C TYR A 163 9.13 3.86 39.74
N GLY A 164 7.82 3.81 39.58
CA GLY A 164 6.87 4.14 40.62
C GLY A 164 6.89 3.18 41.81
N ARG A 165 7.21 1.90 41.60
CA ARG A 165 7.36 0.91 42.69
C ARG A 165 8.69 1.04 43.45
N GLN A 166 9.76 1.50 42.80
CA GLN A 166 11.07 1.70 43.44
C GLN A 166 11.14 3.00 44.24
N ASN A 167 10.29 3.98 43.96
CA ASN A 167 10.21 5.24 44.65
C ASN A 167 8.75 5.56 45.09
N PRO A 168 8.27 4.95 46.18
CA PRO A 168 6.90 5.17 46.65
C PRO A 168 6.62 6.64 47.06
N ASN A 169 7.66 7.47 47.18
CA ASN A 169 7.54 8.91 47.45
C ASN A 169 7.51 9.78 46.20
N LEU A 170 7.73 9.20 45.03
CA LEU A 170 7.52 9.90 43.75
C LEU A 170 6.05 9.70 43.34
N VAL A 171 5.18 10.51 43.93
CA VAL A 171 3.85 10.76 43.37
C VAL A 171 4.10 11.52 42.09
N VAL A 172 4.28 10.77 41.00
CA VAL A 172 4.18 11.36 39.66
C VAL A 172 2.71 11.74 39.51
N PRO A 173 2.37 13.04 39.52
CA PRO A 173 0.98 13.41 39.32
C PRO A 173 0.56 12.93 37.97
N LEU A 174 -0.47 12.07 37.91
CA LEU A 174 -1.17 11.65 36.69
C LEU A 174 -1.86 12.83 35.95
N SER A 175 -1.59 14.07 36.39
CA SER A 175 -2.08 15.32 35.83
C SER A 175 -1.25 15.88 34.68
N GLY A 176 -0.57 15.05 33.91
CA GLY A 176 0.21 15.45 32.72
C GLY A 176 -0.47 15.21 31.38
N VAL A 177 -1.66 14.64 31.35
CA VAL A 177 -2.48 14.64 30.14
C VAL A 177 -3.32 15.89 30.12
N ASN A 178 -2.70 17.00 29.75
CA ASN A 178 -3.40 18.24 29.43
C ASN A 178 -4.28 18.00 28.17
N THR A 179 -5.49 17.50 28.41
CA THR A 179 -6.55 17.44 27.38
C THR A 179 -7.21 18.80 27.16
N THR A 180 -6.71 19.87 27.75
CA THR A 180 -7.35 21.20 27.74
C THR A 180 -6.67 22.24 26.85
N ASN A 181 -5.56 21.93 26.15
CA ASN A 181 -4.86 22.95 25.35
C ASN A 181 -4.98 22.85 23.83
N ASN A 182 -5.86 22.01 23.29
CA ASN A 182 -6.08 21.99 21.85
C ASN A 182 -7.26 22.81 21.34
N HIS A 183 -7.91 23.61 22.20
CA HIS A 183 -9.00 24.51 21.78
C HIS A 183 -8.63 26.00 21.67
N GLN A 184 -7.37 26.36 21.89
CA GLN A 184 -6.94 27.78 21.78
C GLN A 184 -6.07 28.09 20.54
N ALA A 185 -5.86 27.16 19.63
CA ALA A 185 -5.04 27.37 18.41
C ALA A 185 -5.84 27.62 17.13
N LEU A 186 -7.15 27.83 17.23
CA LEU A 186 -7.98 28.31 16.12
C LEU A 186 -8.57 29.69 16.46
N GLN A 187 -7.71 30.65 16.74
CA GLN A 187 -8.05 32.04 16.49
C GLN A 187 -7.85 32.31 15.01
N GLU A 188 -8.96 32.49 14.30
CA GLU A 188 -8.98 33.00 12.94
C GLU A 188 -8.20 34.30 12.87
N PRO A 189 -7.30 34.50 11.88
CA PRO A 189 -6.70 35.81 11.65
C PRO A 189 -7.84 36.77 11.26
N ALA A 190 -7.88 37.91 11.96
CA ALA A 190 -8.79 39.01 11.66
C ALA A 190 -8.68 39.35 10.15
N GLU A 191 -9.82 39.46 9.52
CA GLU A 191 -9.96 40.00 8.15
C GLU A 191 -9.48 41.49 8.21
N ASP A 192 -8.23 41.71 7.80
CA ASP A 192 -7.76 43.06 7.49
C ASP A 192 -8.38 43.50 6.16
N ASP A 193 -9.22 44.51 6.24
CA ASP A 193 -9.82 45.26 5.17
C ASP A 193 -8.79 45.67 4.10
N PHE A 194 -8.76 44.97 2.97
CA PHE A 194 -7.95 45.32 1.81
C PHE A 194 -8.84 45.89 0.69
N PHE A 195 -9.59 46.97 0.99
CA PHE A 195 -10.14 47.84 -0.03
C PHE A 195 -9.81 49.32 0.27
N GLY A 196 -8.54 49.65 -0.01
CA GLY A 196 -8.11 51.03 -0.14
C GLY A 196 -8.56 51.59 -1.51
N THR A 197 -9.53 52.46 -1.47
CA THR A 197 -10.03 53.27 -2.57
C THR A 197 -8.93 54.08 -3.24
N ALA A 198 -8.75 53.85 -4.57
CA ALA A 198 -8.01 54.74 -5.43
C ALA A 198 -8.79 56.06 -5.69
N ARG A 199 -8.12 57.15 -5.51
CA ARG A 199 -8.37 58.45 -6.18
C ARG A 199 -7.12 58.85 -6.93
#